data_fec3379da67bd34e67caf9d93a0549b5
#
_entry.id   fec3379da67bd34e67caf9d93a0549b5
#
_cell.length_a   1.000
_cell.length_b   1.000
_cell.length_c   1.000
_cell.angle_alpha   90.00
_cell.angle_beta   90.00
_cell.angle_gamma   90.00
#
_symmetry.space_group_name_H-M   'P 1'
#
loop_
_entity.id
_entity.type
_entity.pdbx_description
1 polymer ?
#
loop_
_entity_poly.entity_id
_entity_poly.type
_entity_poly.pdbx_seq_one_letter_code
_entity_poly.pdbx_strand_id
1 'polypeptide(L)'
;MTGTVALEGLEFHAYHGVYPHERSSGNKFQVDVVVDTVFAARAFEDDLSGTINYEDLYAIVKTEMEKPSKLLETVGYAIARQVLATFQSAQHVEVKISKLTITLPLANLTSDSEMLI
;
A
#
# COMPACT_ATOMS: atom_id res chain seq x y z
N MET A 1 -13.63 -18.09 0.57
CA MET A 1 -13.89 -17.19 1.71
C MET A 1 -13.11 -15.89 1.55
N THR A 2 -13.74 -14.80 1.82
CA THR A 2 -13.10 -13.49 1.76
C THR A 2 -12.60 -13.06 3.13
N GLY A 3 -11.58 -12.22 3.13
CA GLY A 3 -11.03 -11.66 4.35
C GLY A 3 -10.16 -10.45 4.06
N THR A 4 -9.52 -9.94 5.08
CA THR A 4 -8.74 -8.71 5.00
C THR A 4 -7.34 -8.95 5.56
N VAL A 5 -6.33 -8.52 4.79
CA VAL A 5 -4.94 -8.48 5.24
C VAL A 5 -4.53 -7.02 5.32
N ALA A 6 -3.99 -6.61 6.45
CA ALA A 6 -3.63 -5.21 6.67
C ALA A 6 -2.24 -5.06 7.27
N LEU A 7 -1.51 -4.06 6.80
CA LEU A 7 -0.33 -3.52 7.47
C LEU A 7 -0.66 -2.09 7.84
N GLU A 8 -0.60 -1.78 9.12
CA GLU A 8 -0.97 -0.47 9.64
C GLU A 8 0.18 0.13 10.45
N GLY A 9 0.29 1.46 10.38
CA GLY A 9 1.29 2.18 11.14
C GLY A 9 2.72 1.99 10.66
N LEU A 10 2.93 1.65 9.39
CA LEU A 10 4.28 1.53 8.84
C LEU A 10 4.92 2.91 8.74
N GLU A 11 6.12 3.06 9.29
CA GLU A 11 6.82 4.33 9.28
C GLU A 11 7.98 4.32 8.31
N PHE A 12 8.08 5.39 7.52
CA PHE A 12 9.18 5.58 6.56
C PHE A 12 9.67 7.02 6.61
N HIS A 13 10.98 7.19 6.54
CA HIS A 13 11.56 8.46 6.14
C HIS A 13 11.63 8.45 4.61
N ALA A 14 10.97 9.40 3.97
CA ALA A 14 10.84 9.40 2.51
C ALA A 14 10.90 10.83 1.96
N TYR A 15 11.11 10.92 0.64
CA TYR A 15 11.47 12.17 -0.02
C TYR A 15 10.36 12.58 -0.99
N HIS A 16 9.15 12.75 -0.44
CA HIS A 16 7.97 13.15 -1.20
C HIS A 16 7.58 14.57 -0.87
N GLY A 17 7.22 15.34 -1.89
CA GLY A 17 6.70 16.69 -1.71
C GLY A 17 6.73 17.51 -2.98
N VAL A 18 5.85 18.51 -3.05
CA VAL A 18 5.74 19.41 -4.20
C VAL A 18 6.98 20.30 -4.31
N TYR A 19 7.51 20.75 -3.17
CA TYR A 19 8.65 21.67 -3.14
C TYR A 19 9.97 20.91 -3.16
N PRO A 20 11.00 21.45 -3.85
CA PRO A 20 12.30 20.77 -3.93
C PRO A 20 12.94 20.45 -2.58
N HIS A 21 12.78 21.33 -1.58
CA HIS A 21 13.36 21.07 -0.25
C HIS A 21 12.72 19.89 0.46
N GLU A 22 11.45 19.61 0.21
CA GLU A 22 10.77 18.44 0.75
C GLU A 22 11.36 17.14 0.18
N ARG A 23 11.71 17.16 -1.12
CA ARG A 23 12.32 15.99 -1.77
C ARG A 23 13.79 15.82 -1.43
N SER A 24 14.48 16.86 -0.98
CA SER A 24 15.89 16.78 -0.59
C SER A 24 16.10 16.45 0.89
N SER A 25 15.30 17.05 1.77
CA SER A 25 15.38 16.82 3.20
C SER A 25 14.59 15.61 3.66
N GLY A 26 13.50 15.32 2.98
CA GLY A 26 12.59 14.26 3.35
C GLY A 26 11.71 14.59 4.54
N ASN A 27 10.88 13.64 4.89
CA ASN A 27 9.99 13.75 6.03
C ASN A 27 9.59 12.37 6.52
N LYS A 28 8.99 12.29 7.69
CA LYS A 28 8.46 11.04 8.22
C LYS A 28 7.03 10.85 7.75
N PHE A 29 6.77 9.67 7.20
CA PHE A 29 5.45 9.28 6.72
C PHE A 29 5.02 7.99 7.42
N GLN A 30 3.71 7.86 7.58
CA GLN A 30 3.08 6.63 8.06
C GLN A 30 2.17 6.09 6.96
N VAL A 31 2.23 4.78 6.73
CA VAL A 31 1.47 4.14 5.66
C VAL A 31 0.61 3.03 6.25
N ASP A 32 -0.66 3.02 5.87
CA ASP A 32 -1.58 1.92 6.13
C ASP A 32 -2.01 1.33 4.79
N VAL A 33 -1.94 0.01 4.68
CA VAL A 33 -2.43 -0.73 3.50
C VAL A 33 -3.38 -1.80 3.97
N VAL A 34 -4.58 -1.79 3.41
CA VAL A 34 -5.63 -2.77 3.71
C VAL A 34 -6.01 -3.46 2.40
N VAL A 35 -5.93 -4.78 2.38
CA VAL A 35 -6.19 -5.58 1.19
C VAL A 35 -7.32 -6.56 1.47
N ASP A 36 -8.42 -6.43 0.74
CA ASP A 36 -9.48 -7.41 0.74
C ASP A 36 -9.09 -8.53 -0.24
N THR A 37 -9.14 -9.76 0.23
CA THR A 37 -8.64 -10.91 -0.52
C THR A 37 -9.55 -12.12 -0.40
N VAL A 38 -9.39 -13.05 -1.31
CA VAL A 38 -10.02 -14.37 -1.24
C VAL A 38 -8.97 -15.34 -0.75
N PHE A 39 -9.25 -16.00 0.38
CA PHE A 39 -8.36 -17.02 0.91
C PHE A 39 -8.60 -18.35 0.19
N ALA A 40 -7.52 -19.00 -0.27
CA ALA A 40 -7.58 -20.34 -0.80
C ALA A 40 -7.71 -21.36 0.35
N ALA A 41 -8.25 -22.54 0.05
CA ALA A 41 -8.44 -23.60 1.05
C ALA A 41 -7.15 -23.95 1.81
N ARG A 42 -6.00 -23.90 1.12
CA ARG A 42 -4.72 -24.22 1.75
C ARG A 42 -4.26 -23.22 2.82
N ALA A 43 -4.86 -22.01 2.89
CA ALA A 43 -4.62 -21.10 4.01
C ALA A 43 -5.13 -21.68 5.32
N PHE A 44 -6.20 -22.48 5.27
CA PHE A 44 -6.76 -23.16 6.44
C PHE A 44 -5.96 -24.40 6.85
N GLU A 45 -5.00 -24.79 6.02
CA GLU A 45 -4.04 -25.86 6.29
C GLU A 45 -2.67 -25.28 6.68
N ASP A 46 -2.64 -24.01 7.09
CA ASP A 46 -1.43 -23.30 7.50
C ASP A 46 -0.40 -23.17 6.38
N ASP A 47 -0.87 -23.11 5.14
CA ASP A 47 -0.03 -22.91 3.95
C ASP A 47 -0.05 -21.43 3.55
N LEU A 48 1.10 -20.77 3.65
CA LEU A 48 1.27 -19.34 3.37
C LEU A 48 0.87 -18.98 1.93
N SER A 49 0.99 -19.91 0.99
CA SER A 49 0.59 -19.65 -0.40
C SER A 49 -0.92 -19.49 -0.59
N GLY A 50 -1.72 -19.79 0.44
CA GLY A 50 -3.18 -19.63 0.41
C GLY A 50 -3.65 -18.23 0.78
N THR A 51 -2.73 -17.31 1.10
CA THR A 51 -3.04 -15.95 1.52
C THR A 51 -1.99 -14.98 0.99
N ILE A 52 -2.11 -13.71 1.39
CA ILE A 52 -1.12 -12.68 1.08
C ILE A 52 -0.04 -12.69 2.15
N ASN A 53 1.22 -12.83 1.72
CA ASN A 53 2.37 -12.79 2.60
C ASN A 53 2.64 -11.35 3.04
N TYR A 54 2.67 -11.10 4.35
CA TYR A 54 2.93 -9.76 4.90
C TYR A 54 4.30 -9.21 4.50
N GLU A 55 5.32 -10.04 4.39
CA GLU A 55 6.65 -9.60 4.00
C GLU A 55 6.68 -9.11 2.57
N ASP A 56 5.97 -9.79 1.68
CA ASP A 56 5.85 -9.38 0.28
C ASP A 56 5.06 -8.08 0.16
N LEU A 57 3.99 -7.94 0.95
CA LEU A 57 3.21 -6.71 0.99
C LEU A 57 4.05 -5.53 1.49
N TYR A 58 4.82 -5.74 2.56
CA TYR A 58 5.72 -4.73 3.10
C TYR A 58 6.78 -4.32 2.07
N ALA A 59 7.36 -5.28 1.35
CA ALA A 59 8.38 -5.00 0.34
C ALA A 59 7.84 -4.10 -0.78
N ILE A 60 6.60 -4.29 -1.19
CA ILE A 60 5.95 -3.43 -2.19
C ILE A 60 5.83 -1.99 -1.66
N VAL A 61 5.34 -1.83 -0.44
CA VAL A 61 5.18 -0.51 0.17
C VAL A 61 6.53 0.19 0.28
N LYS A 62 7.54 -0.50 0.80
CA LYS A 62 8.89 0.04 0.96
C LYS A 62 9.48 0.49 -0.37
N THR A 63 9.38 -0.33 -1.39
CA THR A 63 9.93 -0.03 -2.72
C THR A 63 9.31 1.25 -3.29
N GLU A 64 7.99 1.39 -3.19
CA GLU A 64 7.31 2.56 -3.71
C GLU A 64 7.58 3.82 -2.86
N MET A 65 7.69 3.66 -1.55
CA MET A 65 8.01 4.79 -0.66
C MET A 65 9.44 5.32 -0.87
N GLU A 66 10.36 4.49 -1.32
CA GLU A 66 11.75 4.89 -1.58
C GLU A 66 11.91 5.76 -2.84
N LYS A 67 10.94 5.76 -3.73
CA LYS A 67 10.99 6.57 -4.96
C LYS A 67 10.48 7.97 -4.66
N PRO A 68 11.31 9.03 -4.80
CA PRO A 68 10.86 10.40 -4.57
C PRO A 68 9.71 10.76 -5.50
N SER A 69 8.72 11.46 -4.96
CA SER A 69 7.56 11.87 -5.74
C SER A 69 7.06 13.25 -5.29
N LYS A 70 6.52 14.00 -6.24
CA LYS A 70 5.92 15.30 -5.94
C LYS A 70 4.58 15.18 -5.23
N LEU A 71 3.82 14.15 -5.57
CA LEU A 71 2.45 13.97 -5.08
C LEU A 71 2.34 12.65 -4.31
N LEU A 72 1.76 12.72 -3.11
CA LEU A 72 1.47 11.51 -2.33
C LEU A 72 0.45 10.62 -3.03
N GLU A 73 -0.47 11.21 -3.79
CA GLU A 73 -1.45 10.48 -4.59
C GLU A 73 -0.77 9.53 -5.59
N THR A 74 0.33 9.97 -6.20
CA THR A 74 1.11 9.12 -7.11
C THR A 74 1.69 7.91 -6.39
N VAL A 75 2.21 8.11 -5.18
CA VAL A 75 2.78 7.04 -4.37
C VAL A 75 1.71 6.05 -3.95
N GLY A 76 0.59 6.54 -3.44
CA GLY A 76 -0.54 5.70 -3.02
C GLY A 76 -1.09 4.86 -4.17
N TYR A 77 -1.25 5.48 -5.33
CA TYR A 77 -1.70 4.78 -6.54
C TYR A 77 -0.72 3.68 -6.96
N ALA A 78 0.58 3.98 -6.93
CA ALA A 78 1.62 3.01 -7.29
C ALA A 78 1.62 1.80 -6.36
N ILE A 79 1.48 2.04 -5.05
CA ILE A 79 1.38 0.96 -4.06
C ILE A 79 0.16 0.07 -4.37
N ALA A 80 -1.01 0.67 -4.54
CA ALA A 80 -2.24 -0.07 -4.79
C ALA A 80 -2.15 -0.88 -6.09
N ARG A 81 -1.60 -0.30 -7.15
CA ARG A 81 -1.42 -0.98 -8.44
C ARG A 81 -0.49 -2.17 -8.31
N GLN A 82 0.62 -2.03 -7.60
CA GLN A 82 1.57 -3.12 -7.41
C GLN A 82 1.00 -4.25 -6.58
N VAL A 83 0.21 -3.94 -5.58
CA VAL A 83 -0.47 -4.96 -4.78
C VAL A 83 -1.42 -5.78 -5.64
N LEU A 84 -2.27 -5.10 -6.43
CA LEU A 84 -3.20 -5.80 -7.33
C LEU A 84 -2.48 -6.61 -8.41
N ALA A 85 -1.34 -6.13 -8.90
CA ALA A 85 -0.57 -6.84 -9.91
C ALA A 85 0.17 -8.05 -9.36
N THR A 86 0.58 -7.99 -8.09
CA THR A 86 1.38 -9.06 -7.46
C THR A 86 0.51 -10.18 -6.89
N PHE A 87 -0.61 -9.84 -6.28
CA PHE A 87 -1.46 -10.81 -5.60
C PHE A 87 -2.75 -11.03 -6.39
N GLN A 88 -2.88 -12.17 -7.04
CA GLN A 88 -4.07 -12.50 -7.84
C GLN A 88 -5.33 -12.58 -6.98
N SER A 89 -5.19 -12.96 -5.71
CA SER A 89 -6.32 -13.05 -4.78
C SER A 89 -6.81 -11.70 -4.27
N ALA A 90 -6.07 -10.62 -4.50
CA ALA A 90 -6.46 -9.29 -4.04
C ALA A 90 -7.65 -8.77 -4.84
N GLN A 91 -8.69 -8.33 -4.13
CA GLN A 91 -9.94 -7.84 -4.70
C GLN A 91 -10.02 -6.31 -4.64
N HIS A 92 -9.55 -5.75 -3.53
CA HIS A 92 -9.62 -4.32 -3.24
C HIS A 92 -8.44 -3.92 -2.38
N VAL A 93 -7.86 -2.77 -2.66
CA VAL A 93 -6.73 -2.23 -1.90
C VAL A 93 -7.05 -0.80 -1.48
N GLU A 94 -6.86 -0.52 -0.20
CA GLU A 94 -6.96 0.84 0.34
C GLU A 94 -5.59 1.24 0.88
N VAL A 95 -5.11 2.42 0.48
CA VAL A 95 -3.83 2.96 0.92
C VAL A 95 -4.05 4.33 1.55
N LYS A 96 -3.53 4.51 2.76
CA LYS A 96 -3.48 5.81 3.44
C LYS A 96 -2.03 6.17 3.70
N ILE A 97 -1.66 7.39 3.36
CA ILE A 97 -0.33 7.93 3.69
C ILE A 97 -0.54 9.18 4.54
N SER A 98 0.09 9.18 5.70
CA SER A 98 0.03 10.30 6.64
C SER A 98 1.40 10.96 6.72
N LYS A 99 1.44 12.27 6.54
CA LYS A 99 2.57 13.10 6.90
C LYS A 99 2.28 13.71 8.26
N LEU A 100 3.29 14.08 9.04
CA LEU A 100 3.17 14.52 10.45
C LEU A 100 1.91 15.31 10.83
N THR A 101 1.34 16.10 9.91
CA THR A 101 0.19 16.98 10.19
C THR A 101 -1.02 16.68 9.32
N ILE A 102 -0.91 15.79 8.33
CA ILE A 102 -1.97 15.55 7.34
C ILE A 102 -2.13 14.07 7.10
N THR A 103 -3.37 13.58 7.21
CA THR A 103 -3.73 12.22 6.81
C THR A 103 -4.64 12.28 5.60
N LEU A 104 -4.25 11.62 4.52
CA LEU A 104 -5.03 11.57 3.29
C LEU A 104 -5.32 10.13 2.92
N PRO A 105 -6.60 9.76 2.68
CA PRO A 105 -6.90 8.51 1.99
C PRO A 105 -6.52 8.72 0.53
N LEU A 106 -5.49 8.03 0.04
CA LEU A 106 -4.89 8.33 -1.25
C LEU A 106 -5.29 7.40 -2.37
N ALA A 107 -5.68 6.19 -2.05
CA ALA A 107 -6.10 5.25 -3.09
C ALA A 107 -7.04 4.20 -2.55
N ASN A 108 -8.10 3.97 -3.31
CA ASN A 108 -8.99 2.82 -3.19
C ASN A 108 -9.08 2.22 -4.58
N LEU A 109 -8.53 1.01 -4.75
CA LEU A 109 -8.56 0.30 -6.02
C LEU A 109 -9.26 -1.03 -5.87
N THR A 110 -10.12 -1.34 -6.83
CA THR A 110 -10.72 -2.66 -6.96
C THR A 110 -10.03 -3.44 -8.07
N SER A 111 -10.23 -4.75 -8.10
CA SER A 111 -9.62 -5.62 -9.11
C SER A 111 -10.09 -5.32 -10.55
N ASP A 112 -11.17 -4.58 -10.73
CA ASP A 112 -11.65 -4.11 -12.04
C ASP A 112 -11.05 -2.75 -12.45
N SER A 113 -10.05 -2.28 -11.72
CA SER A 113 -9.17 -1.16 -12.08
C SER A 113 -9.77 0.24 -11.95
N GLU A 114 -10.81 0.42 -11.17
CA GLU A 114 -11.30 1.75 -10.84
C GLU A 114 -10.61 2.28 -9.60
N MET A 115 -10.07 3.49 -9.69
CA MET A 115 -9.51 4.18 -8.55
C MET A 115 -10.56 5.07 -7.91
N LEU A 116 -10.81 4.85 -6.61
CA LEU A 116 -11.68 5.68 -5.78
C LEU A 116 -10.82 6.41 -4.76
N ILE A 117 -10.88 7.71 -4.79
CA ILE A 117 -10.11 8.55 -3.86
C ILE A 117 -11.07 9.23 -2.88
#